data_3baf1a86205a3d32873c9f66c9cc6eae
#
_entry.id   3baf1a86205a3d32873c9f66c9cc6eae
#
_cell.length_a   1.000
_cell.length_b   1.000
_cell.length_c   1.000
_cell.angle_alpha   90.00
_cell.angle_beta   90.00
_cell.angle_gamma   90.00
#
_symmetry.space_group_name_H-M   'P 1'
#
loop_
_entity.id
_entity.type
_entity.pdbx_description
1 polymer ?
#
loop_
_entity_poly.entity_id
_entity_poly.type
_entity_poly.pdbx_seq_one_letter_code
_entity_poly.pdbx_strand_id
1 'polypeptide(L)'
;MISIRNKEGSRLVEVKEASKYSWIDARRPSREELDSLERDYRINPEHIQDIMDSDEQARIEKEDEYTLLIVRLPVFDARYEVSYYTLPCGILLFPDRVLTICQADCEPLEELCRGKQKGLDLRNKSAFVLHLLGRAAIVYLRYLKEINRRNSAIEADLQRSVKNYELTQLLSMEKSLVFFTTSLKSNEILL
;
A
#
# COMPACT_ATOMS: atom_id res chain seq x y z
N MET A 1 -9.37 8.64 -6.61
CA MET A 1 -8.85 10.03 -6.66
C MET A 1 -7.37 10.00 -7.02
N ILE A 2 -6.99 10.71 -8.07
CA ILE A 2 -5.61 10.81 -8.57
C ILE A 2 -5.00 12.12 -8.08
N SER A 3 -3.80 12.08 -7.53
CA SER A 3 -3.01 13.25 -7.16
C SER A 3 -1.61 13.17 -7.78
N ILE A 4 -1.07 14.31 -8.18
CA ILE A 4 0.24 14.41 -8.84
C ILE A 4 1.17 15.19 -7.92
N ARG A 5 2.37 14.66 -7.70
CA ARG A 5 3.34 15.29 -6.79
C ARG A 5 4.71 15.41 -7.44
N ASN A 6 5.31 16.55 -7.20
CA ASN A 6 6.70 16.81 -7.54
C ASN A 6 7.55 16.97 -6.29
N LYS A 7 8.83 16.74 -6.41
CA LYS A 7 9.77 16.98 -5.32
C LYS A 7 10.26 18.43 -5.37
N GLU A 8 10.01 19.17 -4.28
CA GLU A 8 10.55 20.51 -4.05
C GLU A 8 11.41 20.49 -2.78
N GLY A 9 12.72 20.61 -2.96
CA GLY A 9 13.66 20.46 -1.85
C GLY A 9 13.57 19.09 -1.18
N SER A 10 13.13 19.03 0.07
CA SER A 10 12.95 17.78 0.82
C SER A 10 11.48 17.35 0.98
N ARG A 11 10.54 17.97 0.29
CA ARG A 11 9.09 17.68 0.40
C ARG A 11 8.52 17.26 -0.95
N LEU A 12 7.44 16.50 -0.89
CA LEU A 12 6.55 16.23 -2.03
C LEU A 12 5.43 17.27 -2.00
N VAL A 13 5.26 18.00 -3.08
CA VAL A 13 4.26 19.05 -3.25
C VAL A 13 3.27 18.60 -4.31
N GLU A 14 1.99 18.77 -4.03
CA GLU A 14 0.94 18.46 -5.00
C GLU A 14 0.89 19.55 -6.10
N VAL A 15 0.79 19.07 -7.35
CA VAL A 15 0.77 19.89 -8.54
C VAL A 15 -0.42 19.52 -9.42
N LYS A 16 -0.85 20.43 -10.31
CA LYS A 16 -2.00 20.19 -11.20
C LYS A 16 -1.66 19.33 -12.40
N GLU A 17 -0.42 19.39 -12.86
CA GLU A 17 0.01 18.73 -14.09
C GLU A 17 1.29 17.94 -13.83
N ALA A 18 1.38 16.75 -14.45
CA ALA A 18 2.57 15.94 -14.36
C ALA A 18 3.72 16.56 -15.16
N SER A 19 4.87 16.65 -14.55
CA SER A 19 6.12 17.02 -15.18
C SER A 19 7.10 15.84 -15.18
N LYS A 20 8.29 16.04 -15.72
CA LYS A 20 9.35 15.04 -15.63
C LYS A 20 9.69 14.77 -14.18
N TYR A 21 9.73 13.47 -13.82
CA TYR A 21 9.97 12.97 -12.46
C TYR A 21 8.85 13.30 -11.46
N SER A 22 7.60 13.33 -11.92
CA SER A 22 6.44 13.35 -11.02
C SER A 22 6.14 11.98 -10.44
N TRP A 23 5.53 11.98 -9.27
CA TRP A 23 4.83 10.83 -8.72
C TRP A 23 3.32 11.03 -8.87
N ILE A 24 2.67 10.12 -9.59
CA ILE A 24 1.22 10.06 -9.77
C ILE A 24 0.70 9.01 -8.81
N ASP A 25 -0.24 9.38 -7.95
CA ASP A 25 -0.74 8.56 -6.86
C ASP A 25 -2.25 8.40 -7.00
N ALA A 26 -2.68 7.23 -7.44
CA ALA A 26 -4.08 6.87 -7.65
C ALA A 26 -4.56 5.98 -6.50
N ARG A 27 -5.30 6.57 -5.56
CA ARG A 27 -5.92 5.85 -4.43
C ARG A 27 -7.41 5.80 -4.60
N ARG A 28 -7.98 4.61 -4.38
CA ARG A 28 -9.42 4.36 -4.57
C ARG A 28 -9.89 4.92 -5.91
N PRO A 29 -9.20 4.60 -7.02
CA PRO A 29 -9.55 5.15 -8.31
C PRO A 29 -10.95 4.68 -8.73
N SER A 30 -11.71 5.56 -9.37
CA SER A 30 -12.94 5.19 -10.05
C SER A 30 -12.62 4.39 -11.32
N ARG A 31 -13.61 3.72 -11.89
CA ARG A 31 -13.45 3.02 -13.16
C ARG A 31 -12.97 3.96 -14.27
N GLU A 32 -13.53 5.15 -14.34
CA GLU A 32 -13.16 6.18 -15.31
C GLU A 32 -11.71 6.65 -15.12
N GLU A 33 -11.27 6.79 -13.86
CA GLU A 33 -9.88 7.13 -13.55
C GLU A 33 -8.91 6.01 -13.97
N LEU A 34 -9.27 4.73 -13.77
CA LEU A 34 -8.48 3.59 -14.25
C LEU A 34 -8.40 3.55 -15.76
N ASP A 35 -9.53 3.71 -16.46
CA ASP A 35 -9.60 3.72 -17.92
C ASP A 35 -8.76 4.90 -18.51
N SER A 36 -8.70 6.02 -17.79
CA SER A 36 -7.84 7.16 -18.16
C SER A 36 -6.36 6.82 -17.98
N LEU A 37 -5.98 6.23 -16.84
CA LEU A 37 -4.60 5.83 -16.57
C LEU A 37 -4.11 4.78 -17.58
N GLU A 38 -4.95 3.78 -17.89
CA GLU A 38 -4.66 2.77 -18.92
C GLU A 38 -4.33 3.42 -20.25
N ARG A 39 -5.21 4.30 -20.72
CA ARG A 39 -5.07 4.97 -22.02
C ARG A 39 -3.90 5.95 -22.05
N ASP A 40 -3.78 6.82 -21.04
CA ASP A 40 -2.85 7.94 -21.03
C ASP A 40 -1.40 7.48 -20.79
N TYR A 41 -1.21 6.39 -20.07
CA TYR A 41 0.10 5.81 -19.74
C TYR A 41 0.37 4.47 -20.44
N ARG A 42 -0.53 4.00 -21.32
CA ARG A 42 -0.42 2.72 -22.05
C ARG A 42 -0.15 1.54 -21.12
N ILE A 43 -0.87 1.50 -20.01
CA ILE A 43 -0.75 0.40 -19.05
C ILE A 43 -1.47 -0.81 -19.60
N ASN A 44 -0.86 -2.00 -19.47
CA ASN A 44 -1.53 -3.25 -19.80
C ASN A 44 -2.80 -3.42 -18.96
N PRO A 45 -3.99 -3.63 -19.56
CA PRO A 45 -5.24 -3.81 -18.82
C PRO A 45 -5.19 -4.95 -17.79
N GLU A 46 -4.45 -6.03 -18.09
CA GLU A 46 -4.26 -7.15 -17.16
C GLU A 46 -3.58 -6.69 -15.87
N HIS A 47 -2.57 -5.81 -15.96
CA HIS A 47 -1.89 -5.28 -14.79
C HIS A 47 -2.82 -4.44 -13.90
N ILE A 48 -3.75 -3.70 -14.51
CA ILE A 48 -4.77 -2.97 -13.74
C ILE A 48 -5.70 -3.96 -13.03
N GLN A 49 -6.14 -5.02 -13.71
CA GLN A 49 -6.98 -6.05 -13.11
C GLN A 49 -6.27 -6.73 -11.93
N ASP A 50 -5.01 -7.10 -12.11
CA ASP A 50 -4.19 -7.71 -11.06
C ASP A 50 -4.03 -6.79 -9.84
N ILE A 51 -3.71 -5.51 -10.05
CA ILE A 51 -3.63 -4.54 -8.96
C ILE A 51 -4.97 -4.37 -8.24
N MET A 52 -6.08 -4.54 -8.96
CA MET A 52 -7.43 -4.45 -8.42
C MET A 52 -7.96 -5.79 -7.88
N ASP A 53 -7.19 -6.89 -7.94
CA ASP A 53 -7.49 -8.15 -7.27
C ASP A 53 -6.89 -8.13 -5.86
N SER A 54 -7.73 -8.21 -4.83
CA SER A 54 -7.29 -8.18 -3.42
C SER A 54 -6.36 -9.34 -3.03
N ASP A 55 -6.40 -10.45 -3.77
CA ASP A 55 -5.63 -11.67 -3.49
C ASP A 55 -4.30 -11.72 -4.24
N GLU A 56 -4.03 -10.75 -5.12
CA GLU A 56 -2.83 -10.70 -5.94
C GLU A 56 -1.54 -10.72 -5.09
N GLN A 57 -0.55 -11.45 -5.59
CA GLN A 57 0.74 -11.65 -4.92
C GLN A 57 1.77 -10.59 -5.34
N ALA A 58 2.74 -10.35 -4.45
CA ALA A 58 3.85 -9.46 -4.78
C ALA A 58 4.72 -10.07 -5.88
N ARG A 59 5.04 -9.26 -6.91
CA ARG A 59 5.90 -9.65 -8.02
C ARG A 59 6.48 -8.45 -8.74
N ILE A 60 7.44 -8.72 -9.61
CA ILE A 60 8.03 -7.73 -10.52
C ILE A 60 7.85 -8.23 -11.94
N GLU A 61 7.35 -7.38 -12.82
CA GLU A 61 7.23 -7.61 -14.25
C GLU A 61 7.86 -6.47 -15.03
N LYS A 62 8.53 -6.80 -16.12
CA LYS A 62 9.19 -5.82 -16.97
C LYS A 62 8.47 -5.74 -18.29
N GLU A 63 7.96 -4.56 -18.61
CA GLU A 63 7.40 -4.20 -19.89
C GLU A 63 8.34 -3.27 -20.66
N ASP A 64 8.03 -3.03 -21.93
CA ASP A 64 8.83 -2.15 -22.78
C ASP A 64 8.82 -0.69 -22.27
N GLU A 65 7.69 -0.20 -21.78
CA GLU A 65 7.49 1.20 -21.37
C GLU A 65 7.67 1.43 -19.87
N TYR A 66 7.49 0.41 -19.04
CA TYR A 66 7.61 0.51 -17.56
C TYR A 66 8.02 -0.82 -16.92
N THR A 67 8.39 -0.75 -15.67
CA THR A 67 8.50 -1.93 -14.80
C THR A 67 7.38 -1.87 -13.77
N LEU A 68 6.56 -2.91 -13.70
CA LEU A 68 5.54 -3.09 -12.68
C LEU A 68 6.15 -3.79 -11.47
N LEU A 69 5.90 -3.24 -10.29
CA LEU A 69 6.06 -3.94 -9.01
C LEU A 69 4.68 -3.96 -8.34
N ILE A 70 4.22 -5.15 -7.96
CA ILE A 70 3.07 -5.29 -7.07
C ILE A 70 3.62 -5.57 -5.68
N VAL A 71 3.26 -4.74 -4.72
CA VAL A 71 3.64 -4.88 -3.31
C VAL A 71 2.39 -4.95 -2.45
N ARG A 72 2.40 -5.73 -1.38
CA ARG A 72 1.28 -5.81 -0.45
C ARG A 72 1.48 -4.82 0.69
N LEU A 73 0.57 -3.87 0.81
CA LEU A 73 0.62 -2.81 1.82
C LEU A 73 -0.38 -3.05 2.94
N PRO A 74 -0.04 -2.74 4.20
CA PRO A 74 -0.94 -2.86 5.33
C PRO A 74 -2.00 -1.76 5.31
N VAL A 75 -3.25 -2.16 5.58
CA VAL A 75 -4.41 -1.29 5.65
C VAL A 75 -5.13 -1.51 6.97
N PHE A 76 -5.65 -0.44 7.54
CA PHE A 76 -6.55 -0.47 8.69
C PHE A 76 -7.87 0.20 8.32
N ASP A 77 -8.98 -0.52 8.51
CA ASP A 77 -10.33 0.01 8.37
C ASP A 77 -11.26 -0.63 9.40
N ALA A 78 -11.68 0.16 10.38
CA ALA A 78 -12.53 -0.29 11.47
C ALA A 78 -13.95 -0.71 11.03
N ARG A 79 -14.34 -0.44 9.79
CA ARG A 79 -15.66 -0.82 9.24
C ARG A 79 -15.74 -2.31 8.85
N TYR A 80 -14.59 -2.96 8.66
CA TYR A 80 -14.52 -4.38 8.32
C TYR A 80 -14.39 -5.25 9.57
N GLU A 81 -14.94 -6.45 9.49
CA GLU A 81 -14.81 -7.47 10.55
C GLU A 81 -13.33 -7.74 10.86
N VAL A 82 -12.51 -7.93 9.84
CA VAL A 82 -11.05 -7.99 9.95
C VAL A 82 -10.49 -6.62 9.66
N SER A 83 -10.31 -5.82 10.72
CA SER A 83 -9.93 -4.41 10.58
C SER A 83 -8.52 -4.18 10.07
N TYR A 84 -7.59 -5.13 10.30
CA TYR A 84 -6.21 -5.07 9.80
C TYR A 84 -6.05 -6.09 8.68
N TYR A 85 -5.80 -5.64 7.49
CA TYR A 85 -5.63 -6.47 6.31
C TYR A 85 -4.58 -5.90 5.37
N THR A 86 -4.38 -6.50 4.21
CA THR A 86 -3.40 -6.04 3.24
C THR A 86 -4.04 -5.96 1.86
N LEU A 87 -3.59 -5.01 1.06
CA LEU A 87 -4.00 -4.87 -0.33
C LEU A 87 -2.78 -4.76 -1.24
N PRO A 88 -2.89 -5.23 -2.48
CA PRO A 88 -1.89 -4.95 -3.50
C PRO A 88 -1.85 -3.45 -3.81
N CYS A 89 -0.65 -2.98 -4.04
CA CYS A 89 -0.36 -1.66 -4.59
C CYS A 89 0.56 -1.84 -5.79
N GLY A 90 0.08 -1.48 -6.95
CA GLY A 90 0.89 -1.42 -8.17
C GLY A 90 1.79 -0.19 -8.14
N ILE A 91 3.09 -0.40 -8.40
CA ILE A 91 4.09 0.64 -8.59
C ILE A 91 4.62 0.50 -10.00
N LEU A 92 4.25 1.42 -10.88
CA LEU A 92 4.69 1.44 -12.26
C LEU A 92 5.83 2.45 -12.41
N LEU A 93 7.00 1.96 -12.78
CA LEU A 93 8.23 2.73 -12.90
C LEU A 93 8.50 3.05 -14.37
N PHE A 94 8.02 4.20 -14.83
CA PHE A 94 8.30 4.72 -16.18
C PHE A 94 9.68 5.37 -16.24
N PRO A 95 10.28 5.58 -17.42
CA PRO A 95 11.57 6.27 -17.56
C PRO A 95 11.63 7.64 -16.87
N ASP A 96 10.54 8.40 -16.85
CA ASP A 96 10.48 9.78 -16.40
C ASP A 96 9.49 10.05 -15.25
N ARG A 97 8.81 9.04 -14.70
CA ARG A 97 7.83 9.20 -13.63
C ARG A 97 7.59 7.90 -12.85
N VAL A 98 6.91 8.01 -11.73
CA VAL A 98 6.40 6.88 -10.94
C VAL A 98 4.88 7.01 -10.87
N LEU A 99 4.17 5.92 -11.06
CA LEU A 99 2.72 5.84 -10.83
C LEU A 99 2.45 4.77 -9.77
N THR A 100 1.62 5.09 -8.78
CA THR A 100 1.11 4.11 -7.82
C THR A 100 -0.41 3.99 -7.94
N ILE A 101 -0.91 2.75 -7.92
CA ILE A 101 -2.34 2.44 -7.93
C ILE A 101 -2.65 1.57 -6.72
N CYS A 102 -3.62 1.95 -5.90
CA CYS A 102 -4.05 1.17 -4.75
C CYS A 102 -5.57 1.29 -4.56
N GLN A 103 -6.23 0.19 -4.22
CA GLN A 103 -7.71 0.13 -4.03
C GLN A 103 -8.19 0.92 -2.81
N ALA A 104 -7.31 1.22 -1.86
CA ALA A 104 -7.66 1.94 -0.64
C ALA A 104 -6.69 3.08 -0.35
N ASP A 105 -7.10 3.96 0.55
CA ASP A 105 -6.18 4.84 1.24
C ASP A 105 -5.35 3.98 2.18
N CYS A 106 -4.05 3.99 2.02
CA CYS A 106 -3.14 3.23 2.86
C CYS A 106 -2.07 4.13 3.48
N GLU A 107 -1.83 3.90 4.76
CA GLU A 107 -0.96 4.75 5.57
C GLU A 107 0.49 4.84 5.03
N PRO A 108 1.11 3.77 4.48
CA PRO A 108 2.45 3.88 3.89
C PRO A 108 2.56 4.92 2.78
N LEU A 109 1.57 5.00 1.88
CA LEU A 109 1.53 6.02 0.83
C LEU A 109 1.26 7.42 1.40
N GLU A 110 0.40 7.52 2.42
CA GLU A 110 0.15 8.80 3.09
C GLU A 110 1.40 9.32 3.79
N GLU A 111 2.15 8.46 4.48
CA GLU A 111 3.37 8.85 5.17
C GLU A 111 4.46 9.34 4.20
N LEU A 112 4.51 8.81 2.97
CA LEU A 112 5.38 9.36 1.93
C LEU A 112 5.00 10.80 1.54
N CYS A 113 3.71 11.14 1.61
CA CYS A 113 3.23 12.49 1.29
C CYS A 113 3.50 13.49 2.42
N ARG A 114 3.65 13.01 3.66
CA ARG A 114 3.78 13.85 4.85
C ARG A 114 5.25 14.17 5.18
N GLY A 115 5.51 15.41 5.53
CA GLY A 115 6.79 15.85 6.10
C GLY A 115 7.96 15.88 5.13
N LYS A 116 9.15 15.83 5.70
CA LYS A 116 10.42 15.86 4.96
C LYS A 116 10.86 14.44 4.62
N GLN A 117 10.99 14.14 3.35
CA GLN A 117 11.47 12.85 2.84
C GLN A 117 12.97 12.98 2.51
N LYS A 118 13.83 12.82 3.53
CA LYS A 118 15.28 12.80 3.32
C LYS A 118 15.67 11.59 2.47
N GLY A 119 16.45 11.81 1.42
CA GLY A 119 16.93 10.74 0.54
C GLY A 119 15.94 10.27 -0.52
N LEU A 120 14.66 10.65 -0.47
CA LEU A 120 13.72 10.37 -1.55
C LEU A 120 14.09 11.21 -2.78
N ASP A 121 14.34 10.56 -3.90
CA ASP A 121 14.55 11.20 -5.21
C ASP A 121 13.70 10.49 -6.25
N LEU A 122 12.74 11.21 -6.85
CA LEU A 122 11.84 10.67 -7.88
C LEU A 122 12.57 10.30 -9.19
N ARG A 123 13.81 10.78 -9.37
CA ARG A 123 14.70 10.35 -10.46
C ARG A 123 15.29 8.97 -10.19
N ASN A 124 15.50 8.64 -8.92
CA ASN A 124 15.95 7.33 -8.49
C ASN A 124 14.74 6.47 -8.04
N LYS A 125 14.21 5.69 -8.96
CA LYS A 125 13.01 4.88 -8.76
C LYS A 125 13.20 3.78 -7.72
N SER A 126 14.39 3.18 -7.68
CA SER A 126 14.72 2.20 -6.64
C SER A 126 14.69 2.84 -5.24
N ALA A 127 15.17 4.09 -5.11
CA ALA A 127 15.05 4.82 -3.86
C ALA A 127 13.58 5.05 -3.48
N PHE A 128 12.70 5.39 -4.44
CA PHE A 128 11.26 5.52 -4.19
C PHE A 128 10.66 4.23 -3.65
N VAL A 129 10.91 3.10 -4.31
CA VAL A 129 10.42 1.76 -3.89
C VAL A 129 10.92 1.43 -2.49
N LEU A 130 12.21 1.61 -2.22
CA LEU A 130 12.79 1.35 -0.89
C LEU A 130 12.20 2.26 0.20
N HIS A 131 11.93 3.52 -0.11
CA HIS A 131 11.24 4.42 0.81
C HIS A 131 9.83 3.95 1.12
N LEU A 132 9.07 3.51 0.11
CA LEU A 132 7.71 2.99 0.31
C LEU A 132 7.72 1.70 1.14
N LEU A 133 8.59 0.74 0.80
CA LEU A 133 8.74 -0.50 1.56
C LEU A 133 9.18 -0.24 3.01
N GLY A 134 10.09 0.71 3.23
CA GLY A 134 10.49 1.13 4.57
C GLY A 134 9.33 1.73 5.37
N ARG A 135 8.46 2.53 4.74
CA ARG A 135 7.24 3.03 5.38
C ARG A 135 6.24 1.92 5.67
N ALA A 136 6.04 1.01 4.71
CA ALA A 136 5.19 -0.16 4.90
C ALA A 136 5.66 -1.00 6.11
N ALA A 137 6.95 -1.27 6.23
CA ALA A 137 7.50 -2.02 7.36
C ALA A 137 7.22 -1.34 8.71
N ILE A 138 7.37 -0.01 8.80
CA ILE A 138 7.04 0.76 10.01
C ILE A 138 5.55 0.63 10.35
N VAL A 139 4.68 0.73 9.36
CA VAL A 139 3.22 0.61 9.56
C VAL A 139 2.85 -0.81 9.97
N TYR A 140 3.41 -1.86 9.34
CA TYR A 140 3.22 -3.24 9.77
C TYR A 140 3.59 -3.45 11.24
N LEU A 141 4.76 -2.96 11.67
CA LEU A 141 5.20 -3.06 13.06
C LEU A 141 4.27 -2.32 14.03
N ARG A 142 3.75 -1.16 13.63
CA ARG A 142 2.80 -0.40 14.44
C ARG A 142 1.47 -1.14 14.58
N TYR A 143 0.92 -1.65 13.48
CA TYR A 143 -0.32 -2.43 13.51
C TYR A 143 -0.16 -3.73 14.29
N LEU A 144 0.98 -4.41 14.16
CA LEU A 144 1.27 -5.61 14.95
C LEU A 144 1.30 -5.32 16.45
N LYS A 145 1.91 -4.21 16.87
CA LYS A 145 1.89 -3.78 18.29
C LYS A 145 0.46 -3.51 18.77
N GLU A 146 -0.37 -2.90 17.95
CA GLU A 146 -1.76 -2.61 18.30
C GLU A 146 -2.59 -3.89 18.38
N ILE A 147 -2.42 -4.83 17.45
CA ILE A 147 -3.06 -6.16 17.48
C ILE A 147 -2.68 -6.88 18.78
N ASN A 148 -1.40 -6.95 19.11
CA ASN A 148 -0.94 -7.60 20.33
C ASN A 148 -1.52 -6.97 21.60
N ARG A 149 -1.58 -5.63 21.64
CA ARG A 149 -2.19 -4.90 22.76
C ARG A 149 -3.68 -5.25 22.93
N ARG A 150 -4.42 -5.31 21.81
CA ARG A 150 -5.85 -5.68 21.82
C ARG A 150 -6.05 -7.14 22.22
N ASN A 151 -5.24 -8.05 21.71
CA ASN A 151 -5.28 -9.46 22.08
C ASN A 151 -5.11 -9.65 23.60
N SER A 152 -4.10 -9.03 24.20
CA SER A 152 -3.86 -9.13 25.64
C SER A 152 -5.04 -8.58 26.47
N ALA A 153 -5.70 -7.52 26.01
CA ALA A 153 -6.89 -7.00 26.67
C ALA A 153 -8.08 -7.98 26.59
N ILE A 154 -8.33 -8.56 25.41
CA ILE A 154 -9.40 -9.55 25.19
C ILE A 154 -9.15 -10.81 26.00
N GLU A 155 -7.92 -11.32 26.06
CA GLU A 155 -7.55 -12.48 26.88
C GLU A 155 -7.83 -12.26 28.36
N ALA A 156 -7.53 -11.05 28.87
CA ALA A 156 -7.83 -10.72 30.26
C ALA A 156 -9.34 -10.64 30.54
N ASP A 157 -10.15 -10.21 29.59
CA ASP A 157 -11.61 -10.17 29.72
C ASP A 157 -12.23 -11.58 29.62
N LEU A 158 -11.70 -12.44 28.74
CA LEU A 158 -12.11 -13.85 28.62
C LEU A 158 -11.87 -14.66 29.89
N GLN A 159 -10.82 -14.38 30.64
CA GLN A 159 -10.56 -15.02 31.95
C GLN A 159 -11.64 -14.70 32.98
N ARG A 160 -12.37 -13.57 32.81
CA ARG A 160 -13.44 -13.14 33.72
C ARG A 160 -14.81 -13.64 33.28
N SER A 161 -15.07 -13.68 32.01
CA SER A 161 -16.34 -14.11 31.41
C SER A 161 -16.15 -14.44 29.94
N VAL A 162 -16.49 -15.65 29.53
CA VAL A 162 -16.45 -16.04 28.11
C VAL A 162 -17.70 -15.56 27.41
N LYS A 163 -17.56 -14.68 26.43
CA LYS A 163 -18.62 -14.23 25.56
C LYS A 163 -18.25 -14.46 24.09
N ASN A 164 -19.24 -14.75 23.27
CA ASN A 164 -19.03 -14.98 21.82
C ASN A 164 -18.37 -13.79 21.11
N TYR A 165 -18.60 -12.59 21.58
CA TYR A 165 -18.04 -11.37 21.02
C TYR A 165 -16.50 -11.33 21.12
N GLU A 166 -15.95 -11.64 22.30
CA GLU A 166 -14.50 -11.68 22.53
C GLU A 166 -13.83 -12.76 21.66
N LEU A 167 -14.47 -13.92 21.50
CA LEU A 167 -13.97 -14.97 20.61
C LEU A 167 -13.94 -14.53 19.15
N THR A 168 -14.98 -13.83 18.68
CA THR A 168 -15.01 -13.28 17.31
C THR A 168 -13.90 -12.25 17.09
N GLN A 169 -13.62 -11.41 18.09
CA GLN A 169 -12.52 -10.47 18.03
C GLN A 169 -11.15 -11.15 17.95
N LEU A 170 -10.91 -12.19 18.75
CA LEU A 170 -9.66 -12.96 18.66
C LEU A 170 -9.47 -13.59 17.29
N LEU A 171 -10.51 -14.21 16.73
CA LEU A 171 -10.47 -14.78 15.38
C LEU A 171 -10.17 -13.69 14.29
N SER A 172 -10.72 -12.50 14.44
CA SER A 172 -10.42 -11.37 13.55
C SER A 172 -8.94 -10.96 13.64
N MET A 173 -8.37 -10.91 14.85
CA MET A 173 -6.95 -10.59 15.03
C MET A 173 -6.04 -11.70 14.49
N GLU A 174 -6.40 -12.97 14.67
CA GLU A 174 -5.68 -14.11 14.08
C GLU A 174 -5.66 -14.00 12.55
N LYS A 175 -6.81 -13.77 11.90
CA LYS A 175 -6.89 -13.54 10.46
C LYS A 175 -5.98 -12.37 10.02
N SER A 176 -5.94 -11.29 10.79
CA SER A 176 -5.06 -10.14 10.50
C SER A 176 -3.57 -10.54 10.51
N LEU A 177 -3.16 -11.38 11.48
CA LEU A 177 -1.78 -11.89 11.55
C LEU A 177 -1.44 -12.80 10.36
N VAL A 178 -2.39 -13.62 9.91
CA VAL A 178 -2.23 -14.44 8.70
C VAL A 178 -2.03 -13.56 7.48
N PHE A 179 -2.86 -12.53 7.28
CA PHE A 179 -2.68 -11.57 6.17
C PHE A 179 -1.30 -10.92 6.21
N PHE A 180 -0.87 -10.46 7.38
CA PHE A 180 0.44 -9.81 7.52
C PHE A 180 1.60 -10.76 7.21
N THR A 181 1.55 -11.97 7.77
CA THR A 181 2.61 -12.98 7.56
C THR A 181 2.71 -13.37 6.09
N THR A 182 1.58 -13.63 5.43
CA THR A 182 1.52 -14.00 4.02
C THR A 182 2.04 -12.85 3.14
N SER A 183 1.60 -11.62 3.41
CA SER A 183 2.00 -10.46 2.64
C SER A 183 3.47 -10.08 2.82
N LEU A 184 4.00 -10.19 4.03
CA LEU A 184 5.43 -9.95 4.27
C LEU A 184 6.30 -10.98 3.58
N LYS A 185 5.92 -12.27 3.59
CA LYS A 185 6.60 -13.33 2.83
C LYS A 185 6.51 -13.09 1.32
N SER A 186 5.36 -12.64 0.83
CA SER A 186 5.20 -12.28 -0.58
C SER A 186 6.10 -11.10 -0.96
N ASN A 187 6.15 -10.05 -0.15
CA ASN A 187 7.00 -8.89 -0.39
C ASN A 187 8.51 -9.20 -0.28
N GLU A 188 8.91 -10.22 0.48
CA GLU A 188 10.32 -10.63 0.62
C GLU A 188 10.95 -11.01 -0.71
N ILE A 189 10.17 -11.52 -1.66
CA ILE A 189 10.62 -11.89 -3.01
C ILE A 189 11.10 -10.66 -3.80
N LEU A 190 10.69 -9.45 -3.41
CA LEU A 190 11.03 -8.21 -4.10
C LEU A 190 12.36 -7.58 -3.62
N LEU A 191 12.94 -8.09 -2.53
CA LEU A 191 14.14 -7.56 -1.88
C LEU A 191 15.39 -8.38 -2.20
#